data_257a7ed69c78bb243e29988be3ea66c0
#
_entry.id   257a7ed69c78bb243e29988be3ea66c0
#
_cell.length_a   1.000
_cell.length_b   1.000
_cell.length_c   1.000
_cell.angle_alpha   90.00
_cell.angle_beta   90.00
_cell.angle_gamma   90.00
#
_symmetry.space_group_name_H-M   'P 1'
#
loop_
_entity.id
_entity.type
_entity.pdbx_description
1 polymer ?
#
loop_
_entity_poly.entity_id
_entity_poly.type
_entity_poly.pdbx_seq_one_letter_code
_entity_poly.pdbx_strand_id
1 'polypeptide(L)'
;MTVSPKLGTRHSLEVLKVIRNGLLLDGGELGEVLLPSREVEGQTLGPGDSVMVTLYSDGEGRPMASLRTPRIQLGQVPLLKVVSTSKVGAFVDWGMPKDLLLPFAEQKGPVREESWVLVILTSDREGRLMVSAQLDRFLSDTCQAYQQGDEVSLVAAHSTDLGYKVVVDDHAW
;
A
#
# COMPACT_ATOMS: atom_id res chain seq x y z
N MET A 1 -6.93 -20.43 -9.83
CA MET A 1 -6.21 -20.34 -8.53
C MET A 1 -6.69 -19.09 -7.82
N THR A 2 -7.44 -19.24 -6.74
CA THR A 2 -7.90 -18.09 -5.95
C THR A 2 -6.71 -17.58 -5.17
N VAL A 3 -6.26 -16.36 -5.47
CA VAL A 3 -5.15 -15.73 -4.73
C VAL A 3 -5.66 -15.41 -3.34
N SER A 4 -5.02 -15.92 -2.29
CA SER A 4 -5.38 -15.61 -0.90
C SER A 4 -5.33 -14.09 -0.67
N PRO A 5 -6.36 -13.51 -0.03
CA PRO A 5 -6.40 -12.09 0.28
C PRO A 5 -5.20 -11.65 1.14
N LYS A 6 -4.57 -10.54 0.78
CA LYS A 6 -3.40 -9.98 1.49
C LYS A 6 -3.62 -8.50 1.81
N LEU A 7 -3.10 -8.05 2.95
CA LEU A 7 -3.06 -6.63 3.28
C LEU A 7 -2.27 -5.85 2.21
N GLY A 8 -2.73 -4.64 1.89
CA GLY A 8 -2.13 -3.78 0.88
C GLY A 8 -2.54 -4.09 -0.56
N THR A 9 -3.48 -5.02 -0.77
CA THR A 9 -3.96 -5.41 -2.10
C THR A 9 -5.48 -5.31 -2.21
N ARG A 10 -6.00 -5.30 -3.46
CA ARG A 10 -7.45 -5.27 -3.75
C ARG A 10 -7.96 -6.66 -4.06
N HIS A 11 -9.09 -7.01 -3.47
CA HIS A 11 -9.77 -8.29 -3.67
C HIS A 11 -11.27 -8.12 -3.75
N SER A 12 -11.92 -8.98 -4.51
CA SER A 12 -13.38 -9.18 -4.45
C SER A 12 -13.66 -10.16 -3.31
N LEU A 13 -14.32 -9.69 -2.26
CA LEU A 13 -14.66 -10.50 -1.09
C LEU A 13 -16.17 -10.66 -0.97
N GLU A 14 -16.61 -11.82 -0.48
CA GLU A 14 -18.02 -12.10 -0.21
C GLU A 14 -18.45 -11.47 1.11
N VAL A 15 -19.66 -10.90 1.13
CA VAL A 15 -20.30 -10.43 2.35
C VAL A 15 -20.87 -11.62 3.10
N LEU A 16 -20.34 -11.88 4.30
CA LEU A 16 -20.80 -12.95 5.19
C LEU A 16 -22.01 -12.49 6.00
N LYS A 17 -21.99 -11.23 6.46
CA LYS A 17 -22.95 -10.77 7.46
C LYS A 17 -23.03 -9.25 7.51
N VAL A 18 -24.24 -8.74 7.68
CA VAL A 18 -24.49 -7.33 8.00
C VAL A 18 -24.50 -7.15 9.51
N ILE A 19 -23.72 -6.21 10.02
CA ILE A 19 -23.65 -5.88 11.44
C ILE A 19 -23.89 -4.37 11.66
N ARG A 20 -24.05 -3.95 12.92
CA ARG A 20 -24.34 -2.54 13.24
C ARG A 20 -23.27 -1.57 12.72
N ASN A 21 -21.99 -1.99 12.69
CA ASN A 21 -20.86 -1.13 12.34
C ASN A 21 -20.39 -1.28 10.88
N GLY A 22 -21.08 -2.11 10.06
CA GLY A 22 -20.71 -2.33 8.67
C GLY A 22 -21.02 -3.73 8.18
N LEU A 23 -20.19 -4.23 7.28
CA LEU A 23 -20.28 -5.58 6.73
C LEU A 23 -19.05 -6.40 7.18
N LEU A 24 -19.28 -7.66 7.52
CA LEU A 24 -18.21 -8.65 7.68
C LEU A 24 -18.04 -9.38 6.35
N LEU A 25 -16.80 -9.39 5.87
CA LEU A 25 -16.40 -9.99 4.60
C LEU A 25 -15.55 -11.24 4.85
N ASP A 26 -15.57 -12.18 3.91
CA ASP A 26 -14.70 -13.35 3.93
C ASP A 26 -13.27 -12.96 3.51
N GLY A 27 -12.40 -12.80 4.48
CA GLY A 27 -10.98 -12.54 4.27
C GLY A 27 -10.12 -13.79 4.07
N GLY A 28 -10.72 -14.98 3.96
CA GLY A 28 -9.98 -16.24 3.87
C GLY A 28 -9.08 -16.47 5.09
N GLU A 29 -7.77 -16.56 4.88
CA GLU A 29 -6.77 -16.73 5.95
C GLU A 29 -6.71 -15.54 6.93
N LEU A 30 -7.19 -14.35 6.53
CA LEU A 30 -7.29 -13.19 7.42
C LEU A 30 -8.53 -13.25 8.34
N GLY A 31 -9.40 -14.25 8.17
CA GLY A 31 -10.65 -14.38 8.89
C GLY A 31 -11.72 -13.38 8.45
N GLU A 32 -12.63 -13.04 9.35
CA GLU A 32 -13.66 -12.05 9.07
C GLU A 32 -13.06 -10.63 9.05
N VAL A 33 -13.28 -9.90 7.95
CA VAL A 33 -12.75 -8.55 7.76
C VAL A 33 -13.89 -7.54 7.77
N LEU A 34 -13.76 -6.50 8.59
CA LEU A 34 -14.77 -5.44 8.69
C LEU A 34 -14.62 -4.41 7.56
N LEU A 35 -15.71 -4.20 6.81
CA LEU A 35 -15.92 -3.04 5.95
C LEU A 35 -16.85 -2.07 6.69
N PRO A 36 -16.36 -0.89 7.13
CA PRO A 36 -17.13 0.03 7.96
C PRO A 36 -18.38 0.58 7.26
N SER A 37 -19.46 0.78 8.00
CA SER A 37 -20.75 1.28 7.49
C SER A 37 -20.63 2.60 6.75
N ARG A 38 -19.77 3.51 7.19
CA ARG A 38 -19.52 4.81 6.54
C ARG A 38 -19.02 4.70 5.09
N GLU A 39 -18.44 3.56 4.72
CA GLU A 39 -17.94 3.33 3.35
C GLU A 39 -18.98 2.70 2.43
N VAL A 40 -20.04 2.14 2.97
CA VAL A 40 -21.14 1.50 2.21
C VAL A 40 -22.43 2.31 2.20
N GLU A 41 -22.40 3.56 2.69
CA GLU A 41 -23.58 4.44 2.67
C GLU A 41 -24.13 4.58 1.25
N GLY A 42 -25.44 4.32 1.10
CA GLY A 42 -26.13 4.36 -0.19
C GLY A 42 -26.00 3.10 -1.06
N GLN A 43 -25.31 2.06 -0.58
CA GLN A 43 -25.25 0.75 -1.23
C GLN A 43 -26.08 -0.27 -0.47
N THR A 44 -26.85 -1.07 -1.21
CA THR A 44 -27.60 -2.20 -0.63
C THR A 44 -26.79 -3.48 -0.88
N LEU A 45 -25.96 -3.86 0.09
CA LEU A 45 -25.17 -5.07 0.07
C LEU A 45 -25.65 -5.99 1.20
N GLY A 46 -25.79 -7.28 0.88
CA GLY A 46 -26.22 -8.31 1.82
C GLY A 46 -25.38 -9.59 1.74
N PRO A 47 -25.62 -10.56 2.63
CA PRO A 47 -24.91 -11.84 2.61
C PRO A 47 -24.97 -12.51 1.25
N GLY A 48 -23.82 -12.99 0.75
CA GLY A 48 -23.64 -13.60 -0.57
C GLY A 48 -23.27 -12.62 -1.69
N ASP A 49 -23.38 -11.31 -1.47
CA ASP A 49 -22.89 -10.31 -2.43
C ASP A 49 -21.37 -10.25 -2.42
N SER A 50 -20.77 -9.95 -3.58
CA SER A 50 -19.33 -9.74 -3.69
C SER A 50 -19.02 -8.26 -3.80
N VAL A 51 -18.00 -7.79 -3.08
CA VAL A 51 -17.58 -6.39 -3.07
C VAL A 51 -16.06 -6.27 -3.26
N MET A 52 -15.67 -5.36 -4.16
CA MET A 52 -14.25 -5.06 -4.42
C MET A 52 -13.72 -4.12 -3.35
N VAL A 53 -12.78 -4.59 -2.54
CA VAL A 53 -12.20 -3.84 -1.42
C VAL A 53 -10.69 -3.85 -1.45
N THR A 54 -10.09 -2.84 -0.82
CA THR A 54 -8.68 -2.81 -0.45
C THR A 54 -8.55 -3.25 0.99
N LEU A 55 -7.63 -4.16 1.25
CA LEU A 55 -7.34 -4.66 2.59
C LEU A 55 -6.22 -3.85 3.25
N TYR A 56 -6.43 -3.44 4.49
CA TYR A 56 -5.45 -2.72 5.30
C TYR A 56 -5.56 -3.13 6.76
N SER A 57 -4.66 -2.66 7.62
CA SER A 57 -4.75 -2.88 9.06
C SER A 57 -5.09 -1.60 9.81
N ASP A 58 -5.92 -1.70 10.85
CA ASP A 58 -6.19 -0.58 11.77
C ASP A 58 -5.03 -0.31 12.74
N GLY A 59 -5.25 0.59 13.72
CA GLY A 59 -4.23 0.96 14.72
C GLY A 59 -3.80 -0.19 15.64
N GLU A 60 -4.62 -1.23 15.75
CA GLU A 60 -4.38 -2.41 16.58
C GLU A 60 -3.87 -3.61 15.76
N GLY A 61 -3.66 -3.42 14.44
CA GLY A 61 -3.19 -4.46 13.54
C GLY A 61 -4.29 -5.39 13.02
N ARG A 62 -5.58 -5.11 13.29
CA ARG A 62 -6.70 -5.92 12.81
C ARG A 62 -6.93 -5.69 11.32
N PRO A 63 -7.22 -6.75 10.53
CA PRO A 63 -7.57 -6.61 9.13
C PRO A 63 -8.87 -5.81 8.96
N MET A 64 -8.84 -4.86 8.06
CA MET A 64 -9.96 -3.99 7.70
C MET A 64 -10.10 -3.92 6.19
N ALA A 65 -11.31 -3.64 5.71
CA ALA A 65 -11.60 -3.41 4.32
C ALA A 65 -12.02 -1.95 4.07
N SER A 66 -11.74 -1.46 2.87
CA SER A 66 -12.17 -0.15 2.40
C SER A 66 -12.55 -0.21 0.92
N LEU A 67 -13.55 0.55 0.50
CA LEU A 67 -13.91 0.72 -0.91
C LEU A 67 -12.92 1.63 -1.66
N ARG A 68 -12.08 2.35 -0.95
CA ARG A 68 -11.10 3.27 -1.55
C ARG A 68 -10.07 2.52 -2.38
N THR A 69 -9.59 3.19 -3.43
CA THR A 69 -8.45 2.72 -4.22
C THR A 69 -7.18 3.33 -3.64
N PRO A 70 -6.20 2.54 -3.20
CA PRO A 70 -4.95 3.07 -2.67
C PRO A 70 -4.11 3.72 -3.78
N ARG A 71 -3.26 4.66 -3.39
CA ARG A 71 -2.28 5.32 -4.30
C ARG A 71 -1.03 4.49 -4.51
N ILE A 72 -0.88 3.40 -3.77
CA ILE A 72 0.23 2.44 -3.87
C ILE A 72 -0.30 1.03 -3.65
N GLN A 73 0.24 0.09 -4.40
CA GLN A 73 0.04 -1.34 -4.21
C GLN A 73 1.38 -2.02 -3.93
N LEU A 74 1.34 -3.29 -3.48
CA LEU A 74 2.56 -4.07 -3.25
C LEU A 74 3.42 -4.10 -4.52
N GLY A 75 4.71 -3.77 -4.36
CA GLY A 75 5.69 -3.74 -5.44
C GLY A 75 5.76 -2.43 -6.23
N GLN A 76 4.86 -1.48 -6.00
CA GLN A 76 4.92 -0.16 -6.64
C GLN A 76 5.80 0.82 -5.87
N VAL A 77 6.39 1.79 -6.59
CA VAL A 77 7.30 2.81 -6.05
C VAL A 77 6.81 4.22 -6.41
N PRO A 78 5.70 4.68 -5.85
CA PRO A 78 5.22 6.03 -6.07
C PRO A 78 5.90 7.06 -5.17
N LEU A 79 5.69 8.34 -5.53
CA LEU A 79 5.91 9.47 -4.63
C LEU A 79 4.67 9.65 -3.75
N LEU A 80 4.84 9.56 -2.42
CA LEU A 80 3.76 9.79 -1.46
C LEU A 80 4.04 11.03 -0.60
N LYS A 81 2.96 11.71 -0.20
CA LYS A 81 3.03 12.90 0.64
C LYS A 81 3.17 12.50 2.11
N VAL A 82 4.10 13.14 2.81
CA VAL A 82 4.24 13.04 4.26
C VAL A 82 3.19 13.92 4.91
N VAL A 83 2.32 13.35 5.73
CA VAL A 83 1.22 14.07 6.39
C VAL A 83 1.50 14.39 7.85
N SER A 84 2.36 13.62 8.50
CA SER A 84 2.78 13.90 9.88
C SER A 84 4.10 13.21 10.23
N THR A 85 4.71 13.66 11.31
CA THR A 85 5.90 13.04 11.88
C THR A 85 5.67 12.67 13.34
N SER A 86 6.38 11.67 13.84
CA SER A 86 6.25 11.15 15.19
C SER A 86 7.57 10.62 15.74
N LYS A 87 7.55 10.09 16.97
CA LYS A 87 8.73 9.48 17.62
C LYS A 87 9.17 8.15 16.97
N VAL A 88 8.36 7.54 16.10
CA VAL A 88 8.66 6.26 15.44
C VAL A 88 8.98 6.41 13.96
N GLY A 89 8.72 7.58 13.37
CA GLY A 89 8.95 7.85 11.96
C GLY A 89 7.95 8.87 11.41
N ALA A 90 7.82 8.90 10.10
CA ALA A 90 6.87 9.72 9.37
C ALA A 90 5.65 8.89 8.95
N PHE A 91 4.52 9.55 8.73
CA PHE A 91 3.33 8.94 8.15
C PHE A 91 3.06 9.51 6.77
N VAL A 92 2.74 8.63 5.82
CA VAL A 92 2.49 9.00 4.43
C VAL A 92 1.07 8.67 4.01
N ASP A 93 0.46 9.58 3.24
CA ASP A 93 -0.88 9.40 2.68
C ASP A 93 -0.84 8.47 1.47
N TRP A 94 -1.48 7.33 1.57
CA TRP A 94 -1.65 6.39 0.47
C TRP A 94 -3.11 6.26 -0.01
N GLY A 95 -3.98 7.19 0.40
CA GLY A 95 -5.38 7.27 -0.02
C GLY A 95 -6.35 6.43 0.82
N MET A 96 -5.87 5.75 1.84
CA MET A 96 -6.68 4.89 2.71
C MET A 96 -7.05 5.60 4.03
N PRO A 97 -8.01 5.07 4.81
CA PRO A 97 -8.41 5.69 6.07
C PRO A 97 -7.31 5.82 7.13
N LYS A 98 -6.26 5.02 7.02
CA LYS A 98 -5.09 5.05 7.89
C LYS A 98 -3.83 5.24 7.08
N ASP A 99 -3.01 6.21 7.46
CA ASP A 99 -1.72 6.47 6.82
C ASP A 99 -0.71 5.35 7.09
N LEU A 100 0.26 5.20 6.19
CA LEU A 100 1.34 4.22 6.32
C LEU A 100 2.52 4.82 7.07
N LEU A 101 3.10 4.04 7.98
CA LEU A 101 4.31 4.39 8.68
C LEU A 101 5.54 4.25 7.75
N LEU A 102 6.39 5.27 7.73
CA LEU A 102 7.75 5.25 7.22
C LEU A 102 8.70 5.32 8.43
N PRO A 103 9.15 4.19 9.00
CA PRO A 103 10.00 4.15 10.18
C PRO A 103 11.32 4.89 9.95
N PHE A 104 11.95 5.44 10.99
CA PHE A 104 13.24 6.11 10.85
C PHE A 104 14.31 5.25 10.18
N ALA A 105 14.37 3.96 10.51
CA ALA A 105 15.32 3.01 9.90
C ALA A 105 15.08 2.79 8.40
N GLU A 106 13.90 3.13 7.90
CA GLU A 106 13.51 2.98 6.50
C GLU A 106 13.61 4.29 5.70
N GLN A 107 14.00 5.40 6.35
CA GLN A 107 14.24 6.70 5.69
C GLN A 107 15.65 6.77 5.11
N LYS A 108 15.83 7.40 3.94
CA LYS A 108 17.16 7.72 3.35
C LYS A 108 17.77 9.03 3.87
N GLY A 109 17.01 9.81 4.62
CA GLY A 109 17.41 11.10 5.17
C GLY A 109 16.28 11.75 5.95
N PRO A 110 16.49 12.96 6.48
CA PRO A 110 15.48 13.68 7.25
C PRO A 110 14.21 13.92 6.40
N VAL A 111 13.08 13.45 6.90
CA VAL A 111 11.77 13.61 6.28
C VAL A 111 10.99 14.67 7.05
N ARG A 112 10.27 15.55 6.34
CA ARG A 112 9.48 16.64 6.93
C ARG A 112 8.02 16.51 6.50
N GLU A 113 7.13 17.03 7.31
CA GLU A 113 5.71 17.18 6.95
C GLU A 113 5.58 17.99 5.66
N GLU A 114 4.56 17.70 4.88
CA GLU A 114 4.27 18.29 3.57
C GLU A 114 5.30 17.95 2.46
N SER A 115 6.40 17.26 2.77
CA SER A 115 7.35 16.78 1.75
C SER A 115 6.84 15.53 1.03
N TRP A 116 7.46 15.23 -0.11
CA TRP A 116 7.18 14.02 -0.88
C TRP A 116 8.34 13.05 -0.76
N VAL A 117 8.04 11.78 -0.58
CA VAL A 117 9.05 10.73 -0.48
C VAL A 117 8.74 9.60 -1.45
N LEU A 118 9.78 9.10 -2.11
CA LEU A 118 9.70 7.93 -2.96
C LEU A 118 9.81 6.69 -2.07
N VAL A 119 8.81 5.83 -2.11
CA VAL A 119 8.70 4.70 -1.20
C VAL A 119 8.15 3.45 -1.89
N ILE A 120 8.43 2.29 -1.31
CA ILE A 120 7.82 1.02 -1.68
C ILE A 120 6.95 0.50 -0.52
N LEU A 121 5.79 -0.09 -0.86
CA LEU A 121 4.92 -0.73 0.13
C LEU A 121 5.52 -2.09 0.52
N THR A 122 5.68 -2.29 1.81
CA THR A 122 6.21 -3.52 2.40
C THR A 122 5.50 -3.83 3.73
N SER A 123 5.91 -4.87 4.40
CA SER A 123 5.43 -5.21 5.75
C SER A 123 6.60 -5.40 6.72
N ASP A 124 6.34 -5.14 7.98
CA ASP A 124 7.29 -5.45 9.05
C ASP A 124 7.27 -6.96 9.38
N ARG A 125 8.07 -7.36 10.38
CA ARG A 125 8.18 -8.77 10.82
C ARG A 125 6.89 -9.33 11.43
N GLU A 126 5.98 -8.46 11.84
CA GLU A 126 4.67 -8.81 12.40
C GLU A 126 3.56 -8.80 11.33
N GLY A 127 3.92 -8.54 10.04
CA GLY A 127 2.98 -8.49 8.93
C GLY A 127 2.20 -7.17 8.82
N ARG A 128 2.55 -6.12 9.59
CA ARG A 128 1.89 -4.82 9.51
C ARG A 128 2.42 -4.04 8.31
N LEU A 129 1.51 -3.44 7.55
CA LEU A 129 1.88 -2.61 6.40
C LEU A 129 2.67 -1.38 6.84
N MET A 130 3.76 -1.13 6.12
CA MET A 130 4.59 0.06 6.22
C MET A 130 5.19 0.41 4.86
N VAL A 131 5.88 1.52 4.77
CA VAL A 131 6.65 1.88 3.58
C VAL A 131 8.13 2.01 3.90
N SER A 132 8.95 1.80 2.87
CA SER A 132 10.41 1.96 2.94
C SER A 132 10.90 2.88 1.82
N ALA A 133 11.80 3.80 2.14
CA ALA A 133 12.58 4.57 1.18
C ALA A 133 13.93 3.90 0.83
N GLN A 134 14.24 2.76 1.46
CA GLN A 134 15.46 1.98 1.21
C GLN A 134 15.30 1.09 -0.03
N LEU A 135 15.01 1.72 -1.18
CA LEU A 135 14.63 1.03 -2.43
C LEU A 135 15.67 0.03 -2.93
N ASP A 136 16.96 0.28 -2.65
CA ASP A 136 18.07 -0.60 -3.05
C ASP A 136 17.93 -2.05 -2.53
N ARG A 137 17.11 -2.27 -1.49
CA ARG A 137 16.83 -3.62 -0.95
C ARG A 137 15.72 -4.36 -1.69
N PHE A 138 14.94 -3.66 -2.49
CA PHE A 138 13.72 -4.19 -3.11
C PHE A 138 13.80 -4.22 -4.64
N LEU A 139 14.58 -3.30 -5.23
CA LEU A 139 14.71 -3.16 -6.67
C LEU A 139 15.95 -3.88 -7.17
N SER A 140 15.86 -4.46 -8.36
CA SER A 140 16.97 -5.15 -9.02
C SER A 140 17.76 -4.16 -9.88
N ASP A 141 19.10 -4.23 -9.82
CA ASP A 141 19.99 -3.48 -10.72
C ASP A 141 20.04 -4.09 -12.14
N THR A 142 19.45 -5.28 -12.33
CA THR A 142 19.42 -5.97 -13.63
C THR A 142 18.03 -5.96 -14.21
N CYS A 143 17.83 -5.16 -15.25
CA CYS A 143 16.63 -5.18 -16.05
C CYS A 143 16.85 -6.05 -17.29
N GLN A 144 16.49 -7.33 -17.21
CA GLN A 144 16.61 -8.28 -18.34
C GLN A 144 15.42 -8.21 -19.31
N ALA A 145 14.38 -7.46 -18.98
CA ALA A 145 13.12 -7.48 -19.72
C ALA A 145 13.02 -6.44 -20.86
N TYR A 146 13.88 -5.40 -20.88
CA TYR A 146 13.75 -4.29 -21.83
C TYR A 146 14.76 -4.37 -22.99
N GLN A 147 14.31 -3.92 -24.16
CA GLN A 147 15.12 -3.80 -25.38
C GLN A 147 15.22 -2.34 -25.80
N GLN A 148 16.22 -2.03 -26.62
CA GLN A 148 16.36 -0.69 -27.16
C GLN A 148 15.13 -0.31 -28.01
N GLY A 149 14.46 0.78 -27.63
CA GLY A 149 13.24 1.27 -28.27
C GLY A 149 11.95 0.99 -27.48
N ASP A 150 12.02 0.23 -26.38
CA ASP A 150 10.87 0.02 -25.52
C ASP A 150 10.49 1.32 -24.80
N GLU A 151 9.19 1.58 -24.71
CA GLU A 151 8.62 2.62 -23.86
C GLU A 151 8.50 2.11 -22.42
N VAL A 152 9.03 2.88 -21.46
CA VAL A 152 8.99 2.53 -20.03
C VAL A 152 8.50 3.71 -19.22
N SER A 153 7.83 3.42 -18.12
CA SER A 153 7.50 4.42 -17.09
C SER A 153 8.68 4.55 -16.13
N LEU A 154 9.13 5.77 -15.86
CA LEU A 154 10.24 5.95 -14.93
C LEU A 154 10.01 7.10 -13.94
N VAL A 155 10.55 6.89 -12.73
CA VAL A 155 10.55 7.89 -11.66
C VAL A 155 11.99 8.18 -11.26
N ALA A 156 12.42 9.44 -11.35
CA ALA A 156 13.75 9.86 -10.91
C ALA A 156 13.85 9.78 -9.37
N ALA A 157 14.72 8.91 -8.87
CA ALA A 157 14.89 8.69 -7.44
C ALA A 157 15.89 9.67 -6.81
N HIS A 158 17.09 9.80 -7.40
CA HIS A 158 18.11 10.74 -6.95
C HIS A 158 19.17 10.96 -8.03
N SER A 159 19.91 12.08 -7.92
CA SER A 159 21.07 12.33 -8.78
C SER A 159 22.31 11.62 -8.23
N THR A 160 23.17 11.20 -9.15
CA THR A 160 24.50 10.63 -8.90
C THR A 160 25.54 11.37 -9.73
N ASP A 161 26.82 11.12 -9.51
CA ASP A 161 27.89 11.71 -10.31
C ASP A 161 27.83 11.28 -11.79
N LEU A 162 27.15 10.18 -12.10
CA LEU A 162 26.98 9.63 -13.45
C LEU A 162 25.65 10.02 -14.11
N GLY A 163 24.73 10.69 -13.37
CA GLY A 163 23.41 11.06 -13.84
C GLY A 163 22.32 10.77 -12.83
N TYR A 164 21.12 10.44 -13.30
CA TYR A 164 20.00 10.13 -12.42
C TYR A 164 19.83 8.62 -12.25
N LYS A 165 19.72 8.16 -11.01
CA LYS A 165 19.19 6.82 -10.73
C LYS A 165 17.67 6.89 -10.81
N VAL A 166 17.06 6.03 -11.62
CA VAL A 166 15.61 6.04 -11.90
C VAL A 166 15.00 4.68 -11.56
N VAL A 167 13.78 4.67 -11.10
CA VAL A 167 12.98 3.45 -10.97
C VAL A 167 12.22 3.25 -12.26
N VAL A 168 12.32 2.06 -12.84
CA VAL A 168 11.68 1.69 -14.11
C VAL A 168 10.54 0.71 -13.80
N ASP A 169 9.32 1.06 -14.25
CA ASP A 169 8.10 0.26 -14.10
C ASP A 169 7.88 -0.33 -12.69
N ASP A 170 8.22 0.44 -11.64
CA ASP A 170 8.06 0.12 -10.21
C ASP A 170 8.93 -1.04 -9.66
N HIS A 171 9.76 -1.71 -10.46
CA HIS A 171 10.45 -2.92 -9.98
C HIS A 171 11.94 -3.03 -10.33
N ALA A 172 12.50 -2.10 -11.08
CA ALA A 172 13.92 -2.09 -11.44
C ALA A 172 14.54 -0.69 -11.31
N TRP A 173 15.90 -0.66 -11.18
CA TRP A 173 16.71 0.55 -11.27
C TRP A 173 17.13 0.85 -12.70
#